data_77c94fc465c552cce59566b24d9c5778
#
_entry.id   77c94fc465c552cce59566b24d9c5778
#
_cell.length_a   1.000
_cell.length_b   1.000
_cell.length_c   1.000
_cell.angle_alpha   90.00
_cell.angle_beta   90.00
_cell.angle_gamma   90.00
#
_symmetry.space_group_name_H-M   'P 1'
#
loop_
_entity.id
_entity.type
_entity.pdbx_description
1 polymer ?
#
loop_
_entity_poly.entity_id
_entity_poly.type
_entity_poly.pdbx_seq_one_letter_code
_entity_poly.pdbx_strand_id
1 'polypeptide(L)'
;LPDGRTINNLYYGSGHLHQINIDGHIISDIERDNLYREVLRTQGRLNTQFKYDRNSRLQHKQIQRNQNPILPDILIERSYQYDNLDRLVSKRHSKHGQTDYYYDHTGRIEGCRNQRYWETLQYDAAANLLDSKYREDYSNHNLIRCNQLLNFREHHYSYDEHGRTQTKQSIGATQHYHYDAEHRLSEVRIEQLNRSQRYGYVYDALGRRIEKHQIDRDGQPYNRTRFLWDGLRMIQETGPNHPTSLYIYTDQNSYEPLARIDTDGNYEQHIRYFHTDLNGCPEELTDANGKILWECSFQLWGKRIHEIEHEPIEQNLRYQGQYLDRETGLHYNTFRYYDPDIGRFTQPDPIGLLGGFNLYQYAPNGLTWIDPWGWSYSTWQIHSPGYNDIVQKGLHFYAPGGVELSVRPDHKGGITFTNAIPNERGSVKVTKAIMLAKERFENDMKFRNDILNKANEGVRSVLAHAKTETGTLRNLANGRSRELRDIGRNVQRYNAKIGC
;
A
#
# COMPACT_ATOMS: atom_id res chain seq x y z
N LEU A 1 2.85 -24.38 -2.10
CA LEU A 1 1.80 -24.28 -1.11
C LEU A 1 1.75 -25.55 -0.25
N PRO A 2 1.19 -25.49 0.98
CA PRO A 2 1.09 -26.68 1.86
C PRO A 2 0.25 -27.83 1.29
N ASP A 3 -0.65 -27.53 0.37
CA ASP A 3 -1.49 -28.51 -0.34
C ASP A 3 -0.81 -29.16 -1.56
N GLY A 4 0.46 -28.86 -1.79
CA GLY A 4 1.28 -29.37 -2.89
C GLY A 4 1.19 -28.58 -4.18
N ARG A 5 0.28 -27.60 -4.32
CA ARG A 5 0.23 -26.73 -5.49
C ARG A 5 1.44 -25.80 -5.56
N THR A 6 1.83 -25.44 -6.78
CA THR A 6 2.99 -24.56 -7.01
C THR A 6 2.59 -23.32 -7.78
N ILE A 7 2.87 -22.14 -7.21
CA ILE A 7 2.75 -20.86 -7.89
C ILE A 7 4.08 -20.59 -8.60
N ASN A 8 4.04 -20.46 -9.92
CA ASN A 8 5.21 -20.18 -10.75
C ASN A 8 5.15 -18.73 -11.23
N ASN A 9 6.21 -17.99 -10.95
CA ASN A 9 6.44 -16.66 -11.49
C ASN A 9 7.51 -16.76 -12.57
N LEU A 10 7.15 -16.50 -13.82
CA LEU A 10 8.04 -16.57 -14.97
C LEU A 10 8.54 -15.17 -15.34
N TYR A 11 9.83 -15.04 -15.55
CA TYR A 11 10.49 -13.77 -15.79
C TYR A 11 11.16 -13.74 -17.17
N TYR A 12 11.13 -12.56 -17.84
CA TYR A 12 12.00 -12.32 -18.96
C TYR A 12 13.48 -12.39 -18.53
N GLY A 13 14.39 -12.57 -19.46
CA GLY A 13 15.83 -12.53 -19.19
C GLY A 13 16.31 -11.19 -18.60
N SER A 14 15.49 -10.13 -18.67
CA SER A 14 15.70 -8.85 -18.01
C SER A 14 15.30 -8.82 -16.52
N GLY A 15 14.75 -9.92 -15.97
CA GLY A 15 14.30 -10.02 -14.58
C GLY A 15 12.92 -9.42 -14.30
N HIS A 16 12.13 -9.11 -15.34
CA HIS A 16 10.76 -8.62 -15.17
C HIS A 16 9.74 -9.74 -15.34
N LEU A 17 8.77 -9.81 -14.43
CA LEU A 17 7.70 -10.78 -14.46
C LEU A 17 6.87 -10.65 -15.74
N HIS A 18 6.61 -11.76 -16.41
CA HIS A 18 5.76 -11.79 -17.60
C HIS A 18 4.60 -12.78 -17.50
N GLN A 19 4.67 -13.78 -16.63
CA GLN A 19 3.56 -14.72 -16.44
C GLN A 19 3.49 -15.21 -15.00
N ILE A 20 2.28 -15.41 -14.53
CA ILE A 20 1.99 -16.13 -13.28
C ILE A 20 1.10 -17.32 -13.64
N ASN A 21 1.47 -18.51 -13.16
CA ASN A 21 0.64 -19.71 -13.30
C ASN A 21 0.63 -20.53 -12.01
N ILE A 22 -0.38 -21.41 -11.88
CA ILE A 22 -0.49 -22.41 -10.82
C ILE A 22 -0.54 -23.77 -11.49
N ASP A 23 0.43 -24.64 -11.17
CA ASP A 23 0.54 -26.00 -11.71
C ASP A 23 0.42 -26.03 -13.26
N GLY A 24 0.92 -24.97 -13.93
CA GLY A 24 0.85 -24.80 -15.37
C GLY A 24 -0.42 -24.11 -15.90
N HIS A 25 -1.45 -23.89 -15.06
CA HIS A 25 -2.61 -23.08 -15.45
C HIS A 25 -2.29 -21.60 -15.36
N ILE A 26 -2.35 -20.91 -16.49
CA ILE A 26 -2.03 -19.48 -16.59
C ILE A 26 -3.09 -18.67 -15.86
N ILE A 27 -2.65 -17.87 -14.87
CA ILE A 27 -3.47 -16.90 -14.14
C ILE A 27 -3.40 -15.54 -14.81
N SER A 28 -2.20 -15.13 -15.24
CA SER A 28 -2.00 -13.85 -15.91
C SER A 28 -0.76 -13.87 -16.79
N ASP A 29 -0.89 -13.34 -18.00
CA ASP A 29 0.21 -12.94 -18.87
C ASP A 29 0.36 -11.43 -18.87
N ILE A 30 1.59 -10.94 -18.88
CA ILE A 30 1.93 -9.52 -18.74
C ILE A 30 2.88 -9.12 -19.86
N GLU A 31 2.46 -8.15 -20.68
CA GLU A 31 3.32 -7.50 -21.67
C GLU A 31 3.83 -6.17 -21.17
N ARG A 32 5.06 -5.83 -21.51
CA ARG A 32 5.72 -4.60 -21.06
C ARG A 32 6.27 -3.81 -22.23
N ASP A 33 6.32 -2.49 -22.06
CA ASP A 33 6.96 -1.59 -23.01
C ASP A 33 8.51 -1.59 -22.85
N ASN A 34 9.18 -0.79 -23.67
CA ASN A 34 10.63 -0.63 -23.62
C ASN A 34 11.17 -0.01 -22.31
N LEU A 35 10.30 0.57 -21.47
CA LEU A 35 10.61 1.06 -20.13
C LEU A 35 10.23 0.05 -19.04
N TYR A 36 9.88 -1.18 -19.45
CA TYR A 36 9.43 -2.30 -18.59
C TYR A 36 8.13 -2.01 -17.82
N ARG A 37 7.35 -1.00 -18.22
CA ARG A 37 6.03 -0.76 -17.65
C ARG A 37 5.04 -1.74 -18.25
N GLU A 38 4.11 -2.20 -17.44
CA GLU A 38 3.04 -3.07 -17.88
C GLU A 38 2.10 -2.32 -18.84
N VAL A 39 1.92 -2.83 -20.05
CA VAL A 39 1.03 -2.21 -21.06
C VAL A 39 -0.17 -3.06 -21.40
N LEU A 40 -0.05 -4.37 -21.22
CA LEU A 40 -1.14 -5.32 -21.41
C LEU A 40 -1.07 -6.42 -20.36
N ARG A 41 -2.21 -6.76 -19.78
CA ARG A 41 -2.41 -7.91 -18.91
C ARG A 41 -3.56 -8.75 -19.42
N THR A 42 -3.29 -10.03 -19.65
CA THR A 42 -4.32 -11.01 -20.05
C THR A 42 -4.66 -11.89 -18.87
N GLN A 43 -5.95 -12.02 -18.55
CA GLN A 43 -6.48 -12.78 -17.42
C GLN A 43 -7.76 -13.51 -17.86
N GLY A 44 -7.70 -14.81 -18.13
CA GLY A 44 -8.82 -15.54 -18.70
C GLY A 44 -9.26 -14.92 -20.05
N ARG A 45 -10.51 -14.44 -20.12
CA ARG A 45 -11.04 -13.74 -21.31
C ARG A 45 -10.94 -12.22 -21.21
N LEU A 46 -10.20 -11.70 -20.22
CA LEU A 46 -10.04 -10.28 -20.00
C LEU A 46 -8.68 -9.79 -20.47
N ASN A 47 -8.67 -8.65 -21.10
CA ASN A 47 -7.48 -7.87 -21.43
C ASN A 47 -7.54 -6.53 -20.71
N THR A 48 -6.51 -6.22 -19.92
CA THR A 48 -6.33 -4.91 -19.29
C THR A 48 -5.23 -4.16 -20.01
N GLN A 49 -5.55 -3.00 -20.55
CA GLN A 49 -4.59 -2.09 -21.20
C GLN A 49 -4.24 -0.96 -20.25
N PHE A 50 -2.94 -0.61 -20.23
CA PHE A 50 -2.40 0.48 -19.43
C PHE A 50 -1.74 1.52 -20.32
N LYS A 51 -2.01 2.81 -20.08
CA LYS A 51 -1.33 3.91 -20.75
C LYS A 51 -0.74 4.85 -19.70
N TYR A 52 0.44 5.33 -19.97
CA TYR A 52 1.19 6.19 -19.07
C TYR A 52 1.43 7.55 -19.71
N ASP A 53 1.55 8.57 -18.87
CA ASP A 53 1.99 9.87 -19.29
C ASP A 53 3.54 9.94 -19.49
N ARG A 54 4.04 11.12 -19.84
CA ARG A 54 5.49 11.33 -20.07
C ARG A 54 6.34 11.12 -18.81
N ASN A 55 5.75 11.24 -17.62
CA ASN A 55 6.40 11.01 -16.33
C ASN A 55 6.27 9.57 -15.84
N SER A 56 5.77 8.66 -16.68
CA SER A 56 5.51 7.25 -16.34
C SER A 56 4.44 7.04 -15.26
N ARG A 57 3.52 8.01 -15.06
CA ARG A 57 2.38 7.86 -14.18
C ARG A 57 1.23 7.22 -14.97
N LEU A 58 0.49 6.32 -14.34
CA LEU A 58 -0.67 5.67 -14.97
C LEU A 58 -1.73 6.73 -15.33
N GLN A 59 -1.99 6.91 -16.62
CA GLN A 59 -2.95 7.87 -17.12
C GLN A 59 -4.29 7.22 -17.47
N HIS A 60 -4.26 5.96 -17.93
CA HIS A 60 -5.44 5.27 -18.39
C HIS A 60 -5.31 3.76 -18.16
N LYS A 61 -6.38 3.14 -17.66
CA LYS A 61 -6.54 1.70 -17.45
C LYS A 61 -7.89 1.27 -18.01
N GLN A 62 -7.87 0.31 -18.93
CA GLN A 62 -9.08 -0.17 -19.60
C GLN A 62 -9.12 -1.70 -19.55
N ILE A 63 -10.23 -2.24 -19.07
CA ILE A 63 -10.50 -3.68 -19.00
C ILE A 63 -11.59 -4.01 -20.01
N GLN A 64 -11.30 -4.96 -20.89
CA GLN A 64 -12.22 -5.38 -21.94
C GLN A 64 -12.29 -6.91 -22.02
N ARG A 65 -13.43 -7.43 -22.48
CA ARG A 65 -13.58 -8.84 -22.81
C ARG A 65 -12.99 -9.11 -24.20
N ASN A 66 -12.25 -10.19 -24.31
CA ASN A 66 -11.64 -10.63 -25.57
C ASN A 66 -12.60 -11.54 -26.34
N GLN A 67 -13.84 -11.07 -26.64
CA GLN A 67 -14.86 -11.86 -27.34
C GLN A 67 -14.99 -11.50 -28.82
N ASN A 68 -14.68 -10.28 -29.23
CA ASN A 68 -14.81 -9.82 -30.60
C ASN A 68 -13.65 -8.86 -30.96
N PRO A 69 -12.79 -9.21 -31.94
CA PRO A 69 -11.69 -8.34 -32.34
C PRO A 69 -12.11 -7.05 -33.03
N ILE A 70 -13.38 -6.96 -33.51
CA ILE A 70 -13.88 -5.80 -34.27
C ILE A 70 -14.52 -4.75 -33.35
N LEU A 71 -15.19 -5.16 -32.28
CA LEU A 71 -15.83 -4.27 -31.32
C LEU A 71 -15.39 -4.64 -29.90
N PRO A 72 -14.53 -3.81 -29.26
CA PRO A 72 -14.09 -4.08 -27.89
C PRO A 72 -15.29 -3.95 -26.93
N ASP A 73 -15.55 -5.02 -26.16
CA ASP A 73 -16.52 -5.01 -25.06
C ASP A 73 -15.83 -4.47 -23.80
N ILE A 74 -15.88 -3.13 -23.65
CA ILE A 74 -15.25 -2.44 -22.52
C ILE A 74 -16.09 -2.65 -21.27
N LEU A 75 -15.50 -3.31 -20.27
CA LEU A 75 -16.12 -3.61 -18.99
C LEU A 75 -15.91 -2.48 -17.96
N ILE A 76 -14.68 -2.04 -17.81
CA ILE A 76 -14.27 -1.00 -16.85
C ILE A 76 -13.23 -0.11 -17.52
N GLU A 77 -13.38 1.19 -17.35
CA GLU A 77 -12.41 2.16 -17.82
C GLU A 77 -12.15 3.19 -16.72
N ARG A 78 -10.87 3.48 -16.48
CA ARG A 78 -10.40 4.50 -15.55
C ARG A 78 -9.38 5.40 -16.21
N SER A 79 -9.47 6.70 -15.93
CA SER A 79 -8.44 7.67 -16.30
C SER A 79 -8.08 8.54 -15.13
N TYR A 80 -6.82 8.95 -15.10
CA TYR A 80 -6.18 9.65 -13.98
C TYR A 80 -5.49 10.92 -14.48
N GLN A 81 -5.60 11.98 -13.71
CA GLN A 81 -4.92 13.25 -13.99
C GLN A 81 -4.13 13.68 -12.76
N TYR A 82 -2.96 14.24 -13.00
CA TYR A 82 -2.03 14.63 -11.96
C TYR A 82 -1.64 16.08 -12.12
N ASP A 83 -1.32 16.74 -11.02
CA ASP A 83 -0.74 18.08 -11.03
C ASP A 83 0.79 18.02 -11.23
N ASN A 84 1.42 19.22 -11.22
CA ASN A 84 2.87 19.36 -11.40
C ASN A 84 3.69 18.83 -10.20
N LEU A 85 3.05 18.49 -9.09
CA LEU A 85 3.66 17.90 -7.90
C LEU A 85 3.40 16.37 -7.80
N ASP A 86 2.97 15.75 -8.92
CA ASP A 86 2.65 14.33 -9.04
C ASP A 86 1.48 13.85 -8.16
N ARG A 87 0.62 14.78 -7.69
CA ARG A 87 -0.55 14.44 -6.90
C ARG A 87 -1.73 14.13 -7.83
N LEU A 88 -2.50 13.09 -7.52
CA LEU A 88 -3.72 12.74 -8.24
C LEU A 88 -4.79 13.83 -8.00
N VAL A 89 -5.15 14.58 -9.05
CA VAL A 89 -6.16 15.65 -8.95
C VAL A 89 -7.52 15.26 -9.51
N SER A 90 -7.58 14.25 -10.38
CA SER A 90 -8.86 13.75 -10.90
C SER A 90 -8.76 12.27 -11.28
N LYS A 91 -9.83 11.52 -10.97
CA LYS A 91 -10.08 10.15 -11.41
C LYS A 91 -11.43 10.09 -12.10
N ARG A 92 -11.47 9.53 -13.29
CA ARG A 92 -12.73 9.24 -13.99
C ARG A 92 -12.91 7.72 -14.07
N HIS A 93 -14.08 7.25 -13.70
CA HIS A 93 -14.47 5.85 -13.76
C HIS A 93 -15.70 5.71 -14.65
N SER A 94 -15.74 4.69 -15.54
CA SER A 94 -16.82 4.50 -16.51
C SER A 94 -18.21 4.39 -15.87
N LYS A 95 -18.31 3.79 -14.66
CA LYS A 95 -19.59 3.63 -13.94
C LYS A 95 -19.86 4.73 -12.90
N HIS A 96 -18.82 5.25 -12.25
CA HIS A 96 -18.96 6.13 -11.10
C HIS A 96 -18.75 7.61 -11.42
N GLY A 97 -18.42 7.92 -12.69
CA GLY A 97 -18.17 9.29 -13.13
C GLY A 97 -16.80 9.81 -12.67
N GLN A 98 -16.69 11.13 -12.63
CA GLN A 98 -15.46 11.83 -12.27
C GLN A 98 -15.45 12.18 -10.79
N THR A 99 -14.30 12.02 -10.15
CA THR A 99 -13.99 12.47 -8.79
C THR A 99 -12.79 13.39 -8.86
N ASP A 100 -12.93 14.61 -8.38
CA ASP A 100 -11.86 15.59 -8.27
C ASP A 100 -11.35 15.64 -6.83
N TYR A 101 -10.02 15.77 -6.66
CA TYR A 101 -9.33 15.72 -5.38
C TYR A 101 -8.65 17.06 -5.07
N TYR A 102 -8.72 17.47 -3.83
CA TYR A 102 -8.19 18.75 -3.34
C TYR A 102 -7.16 18.51 -2.27
N TYR A 103 -6.12 19.36 -2.27
CA TYR A 103 -4.99 19.24 -1.35
C TYR A 103 -4.71 20.59 -0.68
N ASP A 104 -4.34 20.54 0.58
CA ASP A 104 -3.80 21.70 1.29
C ASP A 104 -2.40 22.08 0.79
N HIS A 105 -1.86 23.22 1.30
CA HIS A 105 -0.51 23.67 0.89
C HIS A 105 0.61 22.79 1.40
N THR A 106 0.35 21.86 2.30
CA THR A 106 1.33 20.87 2.78
C THR A 106 1.30 19.57 1.96
N GLY A 107 0.37 19.46 1.00
CA GLY A 107 0.19 18.29 0.13
C GLY A 107 -0.67 17.18 0.73
N ARG A 108 -1.39 17.45 1.84
CA ARG A 108 -2.35 16.51 2.40
C ARG A 108 -3.68 16.63 1.67
N ILE A 109 -4.38 15.50 1.52
CA ILE A 109 -5.69 15.50 0.89
C ILE A 109 -6.72 16.14 1.82
N GLU A 110 -7.32 17.24 1.40
CA GLU A 110 -8.33 17.95 2.17
C GLU A 110 -9.76 17.71 1.70
N GLY A 111 -9.95 17.05 0.57
CA GLY A 111 -11.29 16.70 0.14
C GLY A 111 -11.36 16.04 -1.22
N CYS A 112 -12.55 15.56 -1.54
CA CYS A 112 -12.91 15.12 -2.87
C CYS A 112 -14.36 15.51 -3.21
N ARG A 113 -14.62 15.62 -4.52
CA ARG A 113 -15.95 15.90 -5.05
C ARG A 113 -16.27 14.98 -6.20
N ASN A 114 -17.41 14.32 -6.09
CA ASN A 114 -18.03 13.51 -7.14
C ASN A 114 -19.47 13.99 -7.34
N GLN A 115 -20.13 13.59 -8.41
CA GLN A 115 -21.55 13.94 -8.64
C GLN A 115 -22.48 13.44 -7.52
N ARG A 116 -22.12 12.37 -6.82
CA ARG A 116 -22.96 11.68 -5.82
C ARG A 116 -22.58 12.01 -4.38
N TYR A 117 -21.35 12.43 -4.14
CA TYR A 117 -20.88 12.74 -2.79
C TYR A 117 -19.77 13.79 -2.80
N TRP A 118 -19.62 14.41 -1.66
CA TRP A 118 -18.56 15.35 -1.37
C TRP A 118 -18.01 15.04 0.04
N GLU A 119 -16.70 15.00 0.14
CA GLU A 119 -15.99 14.80 1.40
C GLU A 119 -15.00 15.94 1.62
N THR A 120 -14.97 16.49 2.84
CA THR A 120 -14.03 17.53 3.26
C THR A 120 -13.34 17.09 4.53
N LEU A 121 -12.05 17.29 4.60
CA LEU A 121 -11.18 16.93 5.71
C LEU A 121 -10.38 18.15 6.14
N GLN A 122 -10.08 18.23 7.43
CA GLN A 122 -9.22 19.25 8.00
C GLN A 122 -8.20 18.58 8.91
N TYR A 123 -7.02 19.16 8.99
CA TYR A 123 -5.93 18.62 9.78
C TYR A 123 -5.31 19.69 10.67
N ASP A 124 -4.83 19.27 11.84
CA ASP A 124 -3.90 20.07 12.62
C ASP A 124 -2.47 19.99 12.05
N ALA A 125 -1.54 20.72 12.67
CA ALA A 125 -0.13 20.74 12.26
C ALA A 125 0.54 19.36 12.34
N ALA A 126 0.03 18.47 13.21
CA ALA A 126 0.54 17.11 13.40
C ALA A 126 -0.13 16.06 12.48
N ALA A 127 -0.96 16.49 11.52
CA ALA A 127 -1.73 15.65 10.61
C ALA A 127 -2.84 14.83 11.29
N ASN A 128 -3.35 15.26 12.43
CA ASN A 128 -4.54 14.67 13.00
C ASN A 128 -5.79 15.25 12.33
N LEU A 129 -6.79 14.41 12.06
CA LEU A 129 -8.08 14.85 11.56
C LEU A 129 -8.81 15.69 12.60
N LEU A 130 -9.38 16.81 12.15
CA LEU A 130 -10.20 17.71 12.96
C LEU A 130 -11.66 17.55 12.59
N ASP A 131 -12.55 17.54 13.57
CA ASP A 131 -13.99 17.55 13.33
C ASP A 131 -14.49 18.98 13.08
N SER A 132 -15.15 19.21 11.96
CA SER A 132 -15.69 20.51 11.57
C SER A 132 -16.76 21.04 12.53
N LYS A 133 -17.45 20.17 13.28
CA LYS A 133 -18.48 20.56 14.24
C LYS A 133 -17.93 21.42 15.40
N TYR A 134 -16.64 21.33 15.67
CA TYR A 134 -16.00 21.99 16.81
C TYR A 134 -15.14 23.20 16.42
N ARG A 135 -15.35 23.76 15.23
CA ARG A 135 -14.54 24.86 14.66
C ARG A 135 -14.64 26.17 15.44
N GLU A 136 -15.73 26.38 16.16
CA GLU A 136 -16.02 27.63 16.87
C GLU A 136 -15.73 27.56 18.38
N ASP A 137 -15.42 26.38 18.92
CA ASP A 137 -15.23 26.22 20.36
C ASP A 137 -13.74 26.10 20.69
N TYR A 138 -13.19 27.09 21.37
CA TYR A 138 -11.80 27.11 21.89
C TYR A 138 -11.49 25.93 22.86
N SER A 139 -12.52 25.17 23.27
CA SER A 139 -12.37 23.91 24.03
C SER A 139 -11.73 22.76 23.26
N ASN A 140 -11.53 22.89 21.96
CA ASN A 140 -10.94 21.89 21.06
C ASN A 140 -9.50 21.46 21.40
N HIS A 141 -8.80 22.19 22.26
CA HIS A 141 -7.47 21.80 22.75
C HIS A 141 -7.43 20.46 23.51
N ASN A 142 -8.60 19.95 23.95
CA ASN A 142 -8.71 18.68 24.67
C ASN A 142 -9.05 17.45 23.77
N LEU A 143 -9.37 17.66 22.49
CA LEU A 143 -9.80 16.57 21.61
C LEU A 143 -8.63 15.71 21.10
N ILE A 144 -7.43 16.29 21.09
CA ILE A 144 -6.21 15.61 20.61
C ILE A 144 -5.08 15.89 21.60
N ARG A 145 -4.75 14.87 22.38
CA ARG A 145 -3.61 14.90 23.31
C ARG A 145 -2.60 13.85 22.89
N CYS A 146 -1.32 14.21 22.74
CA CYS A 146 -0.26 13.29 22.31
C CYS A 146 -0.60 12.57 20.99
N ASN A 147 -1.24 13.27 20.04
CA ASN A 147 -1.80 12.71 18.80
C ASN A 147 -2.91 11.67 19.01
N GLN A 148 -3.46 11.51 20.21
CA GLN A 148 -4.61 10.67 20.50
C GLN A 148 -5.89 11.42 20.14
N LEU A 149 -6.61 10.94 19.12
CA LEU A 149 -7.88 11.53 18.69
C LEU A 149 -9.00 11.02 19.60
N LEU A 150 -9.57 11.90 20.43
CA LEU A 150 -10.60 11.52 21.41
C LEU A 150 -12.01 11.51 20.80
N ASN A 151 -12.28 12.42 19.87
CA ASN A 151 -13.60 12.54 19.25
C ASN A 151 -13.46 12.85 17.77
N PHE A 152 -14.26 12.20 16.94
CA PHE A 152 -14.37 12.50 15.50
C PHE A 152 -15.77 12.14 15.00
N ARG A 153 -16.54 13.12 14.53
CA ARG A 153 -17.94 12.95 14.12
C ARG A 153 -18.77 12.31 15.25
N GLU A 154 -19.20 11.07 15.05
CA GLU A 154 -20.05 10.32 15.98
C GLU A 154 -19.27 9.28 16.80
N HIS A 155 -17.94 9.29 16.69
CA HIS A 155 -17.07 8.34 17.35
C HIS A 155 -16.33 8.99 18.52
N HIS A 156 -16.31 8.27 19.66
CA HIS A 156 -15.54 8.64 20.84
C HIS A 156 -14.54 7.55 21.16
N TYR A 157 -13.31 7.96 21.44
CA TYR A 157 -12.17 7.04 21.66
C TYR A 157 -11.59 7.25 23.05
N SER A 158 -11.20 6.16 23.72
CA SER A 158 -10.31 6.19 24.87
C SER A 158 -9.05 5.37 24.57
N TYR A 159 -7.99 5.70 25.29
CA TYR A 159 -6.68 5.07 25.10
C TYR A 159 -6.16 4.53 26.43
N ASP A 160 -5.40 3.46 26.38
CA ASP A 160 -4.70 2.91 27.53
C ASP A 160 -3.40 3.68 27.82
N GLU A 161 -2.68 3.26 28.87
CA GLU A 161 -1.42 3.86 29.30
C GLU A 161 -0.29 3.79 28.25
N HIS A 162 -0.38 2.87 27.28
CA HIS A 162 0.55 2.73 26.17
C HIS A 162 0.13 3.50 24.91
N GLY A 163 -0.99 4.26 24.98
CA GLY A 163 -1.54 5.00 23.86
C GLY A 163 -2.28 4.17 22.83
N ARG A 164 -2.63 2.91 23.13
CA ARG A 164 -3.43 2.05 22.26
C ARG A 164 -4.91 2.35 22.47
N THR A 165 -5.70 2.35 21.40
CA THR A 165 -7.16 2.53 21.52
C THR A 165 -7.74 1.44 22.43
N GLN A 166 -8.35 1.86 23.54
CA GLN A 166 -8.99 0.97 24.51
C GLN A 166 -10.47 0.78 24.21
N THR A 167 -11.15 1.87 23.83
CA THR A 167 -12.56 1.83 23.44
C THR A 167 -12.81 2.68 22.21
N LYS A 168 -13.78 2.22 21.40
CA LYS A 168 -14.42 3.01 20.34
C LYS A 168 -15.92 2.97 20.56
N GLN A 169 -16.49 4.09 20.93
CA GLN A 169 -17.93 4.26 21.07
C GLN A 169 -18.50 4.90 19.82
N SER A 170 -19.49 4.25 19.23
CA SER A 170 -20.24 4.73 18.06
C SER A 170 -21.74 4.73 18.40
N ILE A 171 -22.58 5.26 17.51
CA ILE A 171 -24.03 5.18 17.70
C ILE A 171 -24.44 3.70 17.74
N GLY A 172 -25.02 3.29 18.86
CA GLY A 172 -25.59 1.94 19.06
C GLY A 172 -24.59 0.82 19.35
N ALA A 173 -23.28 1.11 19.41
CA ALA A 173 -22.27 0.10 19.73
C ALA A 173 -21.05 0.69 20.44
N THR A 174 -20.48 -0.07 21.38
CA THR A 174 -19.18 0.20 21.99
C THR A 174 -18.27 -0.99 21.75
N GLN A 175 -17.09 -0.76 21.22
CA GLN A 175 -16.05 -1.76 21.06
C GLN A 175 -14.98 -1.56 22.13
N HIS A 176 -14.59 -2.65 22.78
CA HIS A 176 -13.53 -2.70 23.80
C HIS A 176 -12.38 -3.55 23.24
N TYR A 177 -11.18 -2.99 23.24
CA TYR A 177 -9.99 -3.62 22.66
C TYR A 177 -9.04 -4.07 23.78
N HIS A 178 -8.60 -5.32 23.71
CA HIS A 178 -7.65 -5.91 24.62
C HIS A 178 -6.39 -6.32 23.87
N TYR A 179 -5.24 -6.02 24.45
CA TYR A 179 -3.95 -6.27 23.83
C TYR A 179 -3.12 -7.25 24.66
N ASP A 180 -2.31 -8.05 23.99
CA ASP A 180 -1.36 -8.93 24.65
C ASP A 180 -0.09 -8.16 25.12
N ALA A 181 0.85 -8.89 25.77
CA ALA A 181 2.07 -8.32 26.27
C ALA A 181 3.03 -7.79 25.17
N GLU A 182 2.82 -8.20 23.93
CA GLU A 182 3.57 -7.71 22.76
C GLU A 182 2.82 -6.59 22.01
N HIS A 183 1.84 -5.97 22.65
CA HIS A 183 1.02 -4.88 22.12
C HIS A 183 0.15 -5.24 20.91
N ARG A 184 -0.11 -6.53 20.65
CA ARG A 184 -0.99 -6.98 19.57
C ARG A 184 -2.44 -7.10 20.07
N LEU A 185 -3.39 -6.74 19.23
CA LEU A 185 -4.82 -6.86 19.55
C LEU A 185 -5.19 -8.34 19.71
N SER A 186 -5.51 -8.78 20.92
CA SER A 186 -5.80 -10.17 21.25
C SER A 186 -7.29 -10.49 21.31
N GLU A 187 -8.11 -9.53 21.75
CA GLU A 187 -9.57 -9.70 21.84
C GLU A 187 -10.28 -8.37 21.59
N VAL A 188 -11.43 -8.43 20.95
CA VAL A 188 -12.40 -7.32 20.88
C VAL A 188 -13.73 -7.78 21.43
N ARG A 189 -14.32 -6.98 22.35
CA ARG A 189 -15.69 -7.12 22.82
C ARG A 189 -16.55 -6.01 22.25
N ILE A 190 -17.63 -6.40 21.57
CA ILE A 190 -18.59 -5.47 20.96
C ILE A 190 -19.87 -5.51 21.74
N GLU A 191 -20.25 -4.41 22.34
CA GLU A 191 -21.47 -4.22 23.13
C GLU A 191 -22.49 -3.43 22.31
N GLN A 192 -23.66 -3.97 22.14
CA GLN A 192 -24.82 -3.37 21.52
C GLN A 192 -26.02 -3.50 22.48
N LEU A 193 -27.13 -2.83 22.18
CA LEU A 193 -28.36 -3.01 22.97
C LEU A 193 -28.75 -4.50 22.99
N ASN A 194 -28.75 -5.09 24.19
CA ASN A 194 -29.10 -6.50 24.45
C ASN A 194 -28.22 -7.57 23.76
N ARG A 195 -27.06 -7.19 23.23
CA ARG A 195 -26.14 -8.11 22.58
C ARG A 195 -24.69 -7.79 22.93
N SER A 196 -23.93 -8.82 23.29
CA SER A 196 -22.48 -8.73 23.43
C SER A 196 -21.84 -9.84 22.62
N GLN A 197 -20.81 -9.50 21.86
CA GLN A 197 -20.03 -10.44 21.05
C GLN A 197 -18.55 -10.26 21.37
N ARG A 198 -17.81 -11.37 21.32
CA ARG A 198 -16.37 -11.39 21.56
C ARG A 198 -15.66 -12.05 20.39
N TYR A 199 -14.55 -11.49 19.99
CA TYR A 199 -13.69 -11.98 18.91
C TYR A 199 -12.27 -12.08 19.40
N GLY A 200 -11.59 -13.19 19.11
CA GLY A 200 -10.20 -13.43 19.48
C GLY A 200 -9.29 -13.51 18.25
N TYR A 201 -8.04 -13.15 18.44
CA TYR A 201 -7.02 -13.14 17.40
C TYR A 201 -5.77 -13.88 17.88
N VAL A 202 -5.21 -14.75 17.03
CA VAL A 202 -4.02 -15.55 17.33
C VAL A 202 -2.90 -15.16 16.38
N TYR A 203 -1.71 -15.01 16.94
CA TYR A 203 -0.51 -14.59 16.18
C TYR A 203 0.59 -15.64 16.29
N ASP A 204 1.42 -15.72 15.25
CA ASP A 204 2.64 -16.50 15.27
C ASP A 204 3.82 -15.74 15.91
N ALA A 205 4.97 -16.38 15.97
CA ALA A 205 6.20 -15.80 16.55
C ALA A 205 6.74 -14.59 15.76
N LEU A 206 6.31 -14.38 14.50
CA LEU A 206 6.68 -13.21 13.70
C LEU A 206 5.66 -12.06 13.82
N GLY A 207 4.64 -12.21 14.68
CA GLY A 207 3.59 -11.21 14.87
C GLY A 207 2.52 -11.21 13.77
N ARG A 208 2.51 -12.21 12.88
CA ARG A 208 1.49 -12.34 11.83
C ARG A 208 0.25 -13.02 12.40
N ARG A 209 -0.92 -12.48 12.10
CA ARG A 209 -2.19 -13.08 12.53
C ARG A 209 -2.48 -14.36 11.76
N ILE A 210 -2.50 -15.48 12.44
CA ILE A 210 -2.73 -16.80 11.85
C ILE A 210 -4.18 -17.28 12.01
N GLU A 211 -4.95 -16.72 12.95
CA GLU A 211 -6.35 -17.06 13.16
C GLU A 211 -7.14 -15.88 13.72
N LYS A 212 -8.40 -15.76 13.33
CA LYS A 212 -9.44 -15.01 14.04
C LYS A 212 -10.63 -15.93 14.31
N HIS A 213 -11.35 -15.71 15.43
CA HIS A 213 -12.50 -16.52 15.81
C HIS A 213 -13.48 -15.74 16.69
N GLN A 214 -14.69 -16.22 16.76
CA GLN A 214 -15.64 -15.78 17.79
C GLN A 214 -15.38 -16.53 19.09
N ILE A 215 -15.74 -15.92 20.22
CA ILE A 215 -15.61 -16.51 21.55
C ILE A 215 -17.03 -16.62 22.12
N ASP A 216 -17.43 -17.83 22.53
CA ASP A 216 -18.73 -18.09 23.14
C ASP A 216 -18.79 -17.62 24.61
N ARG A 217 -19.92 -17.88 25.27
CA ARG A 217 -20.13 -17.52 26.68
C ARG A 217 -19.22 -18.27 27.65
N ASP A 218 -18.79 -19.45 27.27
CA ASP A 218 -17.91 -20.32 28.08
C ASP A 218 -16.42 -20.04 27.77
N GLY A 219 -16.14 -19.06 26.93
CA GLY A 219 -14.79 -18.69 26.52
C GLY A 219 -14.19 -19.58 25.44
N GLN A 220 -15.00 -20.41 24.77
CA GLN A 220 -14.50 -21.32 23.74
C GLN A 220 -14.51 -20.66 22.36
N PRO A 221 -13.44 -20.83 21.57
CA PRO A 221 -13.35 -20.29 20.23
C PRO A 221 -14.16 -21.12 19.23
N TYR A 222 -14.96 -20.43 18.40
CA TYR A 222 -15.72 -21.01 17.30
C TYR A 222 -15.69 -20.09 16.08
N ASN A 223 -16.24 -20.50 14.93
CA ASN A 223 -16.22 -19.75 13.67
C ASN A 223 -14.81 -19.24 13.31
N ARG A 224 -13.86 -20.17 13.26
CA ARG A 224 -12.45 -19.85 13.06
C ARG A 224 -12.15 -19.57 11.59
N THR A 225 -11.51 -18.44 11.31
CA THR A 225 -10.86 -18.15 10.02
C THR A 225 -9.35 -18.22 10.22
N ARG A 226 -8.66 -19.01 9.42
CA ARG A 226 -7.20 -19.20 9.47
C ARG A 226 -6.53 -18.57 8.28
N PHE A 227 -5.33 -18.07 8.50
CA PHE A 227 -4.53 -17.36 7.50
C PHE A 227 -3.20 -18.06 7.27
N LEU A 228 -2.80 -18.15 6.01
CA LEU A 228 -1.49 -18.62 5.59
C LEU A 228 -0.67 -17.45 5.03
N TRP A 229 0.63 -17.45 5.31
CA TRP A 229 1.53 -16.36 5.00
C TRP A 229 2.73 -16.81 4.17
N ASP A 230 3.15 -15.95 3.23
CA ASP A 230 4.42 -16.00 2.53
C ASP A 230 5.25 -14.77 2.97
N GLY A 231 6.25 -14.96 3.82
CA GLY A 231 6.91 -13.85 4.50
C GLY A 231 5.90 -13.02 5.32
N LEU A 232 5.78 -11.72 5.03
CA LEU A 232 4.81 -10.81 5.66
C LEU A 232 3.56 -10.57 4.79
N ARG A 233 3.36 -11.39 3.76
CA ARG A 233 2.22 -11.31 2.87
C ARG A 233 1.24 -12.43 3.11
N MET A 234 -0.02 -12.10 3.40
CA MET A 234 -1.08 -13.09 3.54
C MET A 234 -1.44 -13.65 2.15
N ILE A 235 -1.35 -14.97 2.00
CA ILE A 235 -1.61 -15.63 0.72
C ILE A 235 -2.84 -16.50 0.71
N GLN A 236 -3.41 -16.86 1.87
CA GLN A 236 -4.62 -17.71 1.91
C GLN A 236 -5.43 -17.44 3.16
N GLU A 237 -6.73 -17.54 3.03
CA GLU A 237 -7.67 -17.66 4.16
C GLU A 237 -8.54 -18.89 4.01
N THR A 238 -8.94 -19.47 5.15
CA THR A 238 -9.86 -20.61 5.24
C THR A 238 -10.81 -20.37 6.39
N GLY A 239 -12.07 -20.21 6.10
CA GLY A 239 -13.12 -19.99 7.10
C GLY A 239 -14.08 -21.17 7.22
N PRO A 240 -14.96 -21.17 8.25
CA PRO A 240 -15.89 -22.27 8.49
C PRO A 240 -17.01 -22.35 7.44
N ASN A 241 -17.41 -21.22 6.89
CA ASN A 241 -18.52 -21.08 5.96
C ASN A 241 -18.10 -20.57 4.58
N HIS A 242 -16.79 -20.44 4.35
CA HIS A 242 -16.23 -19.91 3.10
C HIS A 242 -15.30 -20.94 2.46
N PRO A 243 -15.25 -20.98 1.12
CA PRO A 243 -14.22 -21.73 0.43
C PRO A 243 -12.83 -21.24 0.87
N THR A 244 -11.84 -22.11 0.72
CA THR A 244 -10.46 -21.67 0.87
C THR A 244 -10.13 -20.71 -0.27
N SER A 245 -9.73 -19.50 0.08
CA SER A 245 -9.37 -18.46 -0.87
C SER A 245 -7.86 -18.28 -0.89
N LEU A 246 -7.23 -18.59 -2.02
CA LEU A 246 -5.81 -18.34 -2.28
C LEU A 246 -5.65 -17.02 -3.04
N TYR A 247 -4.80 -16.13 -2.55
CA TYR A 247 -4.53 -14.82 -3.13
C TYR A 247 -3.25 -14.83 -3.95
N ILE A 248 -3.34 -14.35 -5.17
CA ILE A 248 -2.22 -14.12 -6.09
C ILE A 248 -2.01 -12.62 -6.22
N TYR A 249 -0.77 -12.19 -6.15
CA TYR A 249 -0.38 -10.78 -6.21
C TYR A 249 0.33 -10.45 -7.51
N THR A 250 0.40 -9.18 -7.85
CA THR A 250 0.95 -8.70 -9.13
C THR A 250 2.45 -8.97 -9.31
N ASP A 251 3.19 -9.21 -8.24
CA ASP A 251 4.61 -9.60 -8.24
C ASP A 251 4.97 -10.29 -6.91
N GLN A 252 6.12 -10.96 -6.84
CA GLN A 252 6.61 -11.62 -5.61
C GLN A 252 6.74 -10.66 -4.42
N ASN A 253 7.08 -9.40 -4.67
CA ASN A 253 7.24 -8.38 -3.62
C ASN A 253 6.06 -7.40 -3.53
N SER A 254 5.01 -7.61 -4.32
CA SER A 254 3.81 -6.77 -4.32
C SER A 254 2.80 -7.22 -3.28
N TYR A 255 2.05 -6.28 -2.76
CA TYR A 255 0.87 -6.47 -1.92
C TYR A 255 -0.42 -6.11 -2.67
N GLU A 256 -0.32 -5.73 -3.96
CA GLU A 256 -1.47 -5.50 -4.82
C GLU A 256 -2.06 -6.83 -5.27
N PRO A 257 -3.33 -7.14 -4.93
CA PRO A 257 -3.95 -8.38 -5.31
C PRO A 257 -4.26 -8.42 -6.82
N LEU A 258 -3.95 -9.54 -7.45
CA LEU A 258 -4.16 -9.80 -8.86
C LEU A 258 -5.35 -10.72 -9.11
N ALA A 259 -5.38 -11.82 -8.37
CA ALA A 259 -6.43 -12.84 -8.48
C ALA A 259 -6.67 -13.51 -7.14
N ARG A 260 -7.85 -14.09 -6.98
CA ARG A 260 -8.15 -15.05 -5.91
C ARG A 260 -8.69 -16.34 -6.52
N ILE A 261 -8.30 -17.46 -5.95
CA ILE A 261 -8.74 -18.77 -6.34
C ILE A 261 -9.49 -19.37 -5.16
N ASP A 262 -10.81 -19.45 -5.30
CA ASP A 262 -11.67 -20.03 -4.28
C ASP A 262 -11.85 -21.52 -4.57
N THR A 263 -11.59 -22.36 -3.56
CA THR A 263 -11.85 -23.79 -3.61
C THR A 263 -13.08 -24.09 -2.76
N ASP A 264 -14.16 -24.52 -3.38
CA ASP A 264 -15.41 -24.80 -2.70
C ASP A 264 -15.41 -26.17 -1.97
N GLY A 265 -16.53 -26.52 -1.34
CA GLY A 265 -16.70 -27.78 -0.62
C GLY A 265 -16.63 -29.04 -1.50
N ASN A 266 -16.75 -28.88 -2.82
CA ASN A 266 -16.62 -29.95 -3.81
C ASN A 266 -15.22 -30.02 -4.44
N TYR A 267 -14.28 -29.21 -3.93
CA TYR A 267 -12.93 -29.02 -4.47
C TYR A 267 -12.89 -28.38 -5.87
N GLU A 268 -13.98 -27.75 -6.32
CA GLU A 268 -13.97 -26.96 -7.53
C GLU A 268 -13.27 -25.63 -7.31
N GLN A 269 -12.44 -25.23 -8.29
CA GLN A 269 -11.67 -23.99 -8.21
C GLN A 269 -12.30 -22.92 -9.09
N HIS A 270 -12.55 -21.76 -8.48
CA HIS A 270 -13.12 -20.60 -9.13
C HIS A 270 -12.09 -19.46 -9.14
N ILE A 271 -11.56 -19.16 -10.32
CA ILE A 271 -10.59 -18.06 -10.49
C ILE A 271 -11.36 -16.75 -10.62
N ARG A 272 -11.00 -15.78 -9.82
CA ARG A 272 -11.57 -14.41 -9.80
C ARG A 272 -10.45 -13.39 -9.91
N TYR A 273 -10.67 -12.30 -10.64
CA TYR A 273 -9.67 -11.28 -10.91
C TYR A 273 -10.01 -9.97 -10.22
N PHE A 274 -9.03 -9.41 -9.53
CA PHE A 274 -9.15 -8.11 -8.89
C PHE A 274 -8.89 -6.98 -9.87
N HIS A 275 -9.71 -5.94 -9.77
CA HIS A 275 -9.51 -4.68 -10.47
C HIS A 275 -9.34 -3.59 -9.42
N THR A 276 -8.09 -3.14 -9.29
CA THR A 276 -7.62 -2.26 -8.22
C THR A 276 -7.51 -0.82 -8.69
N ASP A 277 -7.54 0.12 -7.74
CA ASP A 277 -7.14 1.51 -7.94
C ASP A 277 -5.62 1.69 -7.77
N LEU A 278 -5.12 2.93 -7.88
CA LEU A 278 -3.69 3.28 -7.83
C LEU A 278 -2.97 2.82 -6.56
N ASN A 279 -3.67 2.79 -5.43
CA ASN A 279 -3.14 2.32 -4.14
C ASN A 279 -3.25 0.80 -3.95
N GLY A 280 -3.70 0.06 -4.98
CA GLY A 280 -3.91 -1.38 -4.92
C GLY A 280 -5.17 -1.81 -4.18
N CYS A 281 -6.06 -0.87 -3.79
CA CYS A 281 -7.35 -1.21 -3.20
C CYS A 281 -8.27 -1.82 -4.26
N PRO A 282 -8.83 -3.03 -4.04
CA PRO A 282 -9.81 -3.60 -4.93
C PRO A 282 -11.10 -2.76 -5.00
N GLU A 283 -11.54 -2.46 -6.21
CA GLU A 283 -12.82 -1.80 -6.45
C GLU A 283 -13.83 -2.73 -7.11
N GLU A 284 -13.37 -3.67 -7.94
CA GLU A 284 -14.21 -4.73 -8.50
C GLU A 284 -13.51 -6.09 -8.46
N LEU A 285 -14.33 -7.13 -8.49
CA LEU A 285 -13.94 -8.53 -8.65
C LEU A 285 -14.77 -9.14 -9.78
N THR A 286 -14.11 -9.80 -10.75
CA THR A 286 -14.77 -10.47 -11.87
C THR A 286 -14.44 -11.95 -11.90
N ASP A 287 -15.27 -12.75 -12.57
CA ASP A 287 -14.91 -14.09 -13.03
C ASP A 287 -13.97 -14.05 -14.25
N ALA A 288 -13.56 -15.20 -14.72
CA ALA A 288 -12.70 -15.34 -15.92
C ALA A 288 -13.40 -14.93 -17.24
N ASN A 289 -14.72 -14.78 -17.26
CA ASN A 289 -15.50 -14.32 -18.40
C ASN A 289 -15.84 -12.82 -18.33
N GLY A 290 -15.42 -12.14 -17.25
CA GLY A 290 -15.66 -10.71 -17.04
C GLY A 290 -17.03 -10.39 -16.48
N LYS A 291 -17.75 -11.33 -15.87
CA LYS A 291 -18.92 -11.03 -15.06
C LYS A 291 -18.47 -10.37 -13.77
N ILE A 292 -18.98 -9.20 -13.43
CA ILE A 292 -18.71 -8.55 -12.15
C ILE A 292 -19.44 -9.32 -11.06
N LEU A 293 -18.69 -9.74 -10.04
CA LEU A 293 -19.16 -10.55 -8.92
C LEU A 293 -19.32 -9.71 -7.66
N TRP A 294 -18.45 -8.70 -7.51
CA TRP A 294 -18.40 -7.80 -6.37
C TRP A 294 -17.87 -6.44 -6.81
N GLU A 295 -18.37 -5.37 -6.22
CA GLU A 295 -17.87 -4.01 -6.43
C GLU A 295 -18.01 -3.19 -5.15
N CYS A 296 -17.07 -2.26 -4.92
CA CYS A 296 -17.03 -1.40 -3.75
C CYS A 296 -16.49 -0.01 -4.08
N SER A 297 -17.03 1.00 -3.40
CA SER A 297 -16.52 2.36 -3.44
C SER A 297 -16.13 2.83 -2.05
N PHE A 298 -15.14 3.73 -1.97
CA PHE A 298 -14.51 4.13 -0.73
C PHE A 298 -14.44 5.65 -0.57
N GLN A 299 -14.47 6.12 0.68
CA GLN A 299 -14.08 7.45 1.08
C GLN A 299 -12.56 7.62 0.98
N LEU A 300 -12.07 8.85 1.14
CA LEU A 300 -10.66 9.21 0.99
C LEU A 300 -9.69 8.37 1.83
N TRP A 301 -10.11 7.90 3.00
CA TRP A 301 -9.30 7.08 3.90
C TRP A 301 -9.74 5.61 3.95
N GLY A 302 -10.40 5.13 2.87
CA GLY A 302 -10.71 3.71 2.72
C GLY A 302 -11.94 3.22 3.47
N LYS A 303 -12.70 4.14 4.11
CA LYS A 303 -14.02 3.77 4.64
C LYS A 303 -14.94 3.42 3.49
N ARG A 304 -15.63 2.30 3.60
CA ARG A 304 -16.60 1.81 2.64
C ARG A 304 -17.79 2.77 2.50
N ILE A 305 -18.09 3.22 1.29
CA ILE A 305 -19.30 3.98 0.98
C ILE A 305 -20.41 3.01 0.61
N HIS A 306 -20.12 2.15 -0.38
CA HIS A 306 -21.09 1.23 -0.96
C HIS A 306 -20.39 -0.05 -1.38
N GLU A 307 -20.97 -1.20 -1.02
CA GLU A 307 -20.48 -2.53 -1.40
C GLU A 307 -21.66 -3.31 -1.98
N ILE A 308 -21.47 -3.91 -3.16
CA ILE A 308 -22.46 -4.71 -3.84
C ILE A 308 -21.87 -6.09 -4.08
N GLU A 309 -22.51 -7.10 -3.53
CA GLU A 309 -22.24 -8.50 -3.80
C GLU A 309 -23.26 -9.01 -4.82
N HIS A 310 -22.84 -9.18 -6.09
CA HIS A 310 -23.69 -9.74 -7.14
C HIS A 310 -23.81 -11.27 -7.02
N GLU A 311 -22.88 -11.89 -6.32
CA GLU A 311 -22.88 -13.25 -5.87
C GLU A 311 -22.47 -13.28 -4.39
N PRO A 312 -22.77 -14.32 -3.61
CA PRO A 312 -22.38 -14.40 -2.20
C PRO A 312 -20.86 -14.61 -2.08
N ILE A 313 -20.10 -13.53 -2.23
CA ILE A 313 -18.65 -13.49 -2.15
C ILE A 313 -18.24 -12.47 -1.12
N GLU A 314 -17.66 -12.92 -0.03
CA GLU A 314 -17.04 -12.04 0.93
C GLU A 314 -15.65 -11.62 0.43
N GLN A 315 -15.42 -10.32 0.24
CA GLN A 315 -14.14 -9.78 -0.19
C GLN A 315 -13.62 -8.80 0.87
N ASN A 316 -12.49 -9.14 1.52
CA ASN A 316 -11.97 -8.45 2.70
C ASN A 316 -10.64 -7.73 2.47
N LEU A 317 -9.97 -7.89 1.32
CA LEU A 317 -8.76 -7.11 1.03
C LEU A 317 -9.11 -5.63 0.83
N ARG A 318 -8.24 -4.73 1.35
CA ARG A 318 -8.40 -3.27 1.29
C ARG A 318 -7.14 -2.64 0.70
N TYR A 319 -6.58 -1.60 1.28
CA TYR A 319 -5.29 -1.09 0.85
C TYR A 319 -4.24 -2.20 0.89
N GLN A 320 -3.17 -2.06 0.15
CA GLN A 320 -2.13 -3.08 0.10
C GLN A 320 -1.67 -3.48 1.51
N GLY A 321 -1.74 -4.79 1.81
CA GLY A 321 -1.44 -5.36 3.12
C GLY A 321 -2.60 -5.33 4.12
N GLN A 322 -3.75 -4.74 3.79
CA GLN A 322 -4.90 -4.63 4.68
C GLN A 322 -5.97 -5.71 4.44
N TYR A 323 -6.53 -6.19 5.53
CA TYR A 323 -7.65 -7.13 5.56
C TYR A 323 -8.76 -6.60 6.48
N LEU A 324 -9.98 -6.44 5.97
CA LEU A 324 -11.15 -5.98 6.72
C LEU A 324 -11.62 -7.04 7.71
N ASP A 325 -11.71 -6.67 8.96
CA ASP A 325 -12.46 -7.39 9.98
C ASP A 325 -13.88 -6.82 10.02
N ARG A 326 -14.83 -7.55 9.42
CA ARG A 326 -16.20 -7.07 9.22
C ARG A 326 -16.94 -6.84 10.53
N GLU A 327 -16.59 -7.57 11.57
CA GLU A 327 -17.16 -7.46 12.91
C GLU A 327 -16.83 -6.11 13.58
N THR A 328 -15.61 -5.60 13.40
CA THR A 328 -15.13 -4.38 14.04
C THR A 328 -15.14 -3.17 13.10
N GLY A 329 -15.10 -3.42 11.79
CA GLY A 329 -14.86 -2.41 10.76
C GLY A 329 -13.39 -1.97 10.66
N LEU A 330 -12.50 -2.54 11.47
CA LEU A 330 -11.06 -2.28 11.39
C LEU A 330 -10.42 -3.05 10.24
N HIS A 331 -9.31 -2.53 9.73
CA HIS A 331 -8.46 -3.24 8.78
C HIS A 331 -7.22 -3.75 9.51
N TYR A 332 -7.05 -5.08 9.58
CA TYR A 332 -5.80 -5.67 10.04
C TYR A 332 -4.68 -5.38 9.02
N ASN A 333 -3.58 -4.81 9.47
CA ASN A 333 -2.47 -4.35 8.64
C ASN A 333 -1.12 -4.89 9.18
N THR A 334 -0.98 -6.20 9.26
CA THR A 334 0.15 -6.98 9.76
C THR A 334 0.53 -6.66 11.21
N PHE A 335 1.14 -5.51 11.48
CA PHE A 335 1.61 -5.17 12.83
C PHE A 335 0.70 -4.19 13.58
N ARG A 336 -0.26 -3.58 12.89
CA ARG A 336 -1.24 -2.66 13.47
C ARG A 336 -2.65 -2.92 12.92
N TYR A 337 -3.62 -2.27 13.53
CA TYR A 337 -4.99 -2.19 13.04
C TYR A 337 -5.28 -0.76 12.60
N TYR A 338 -5.83 -0.63 11.42
CA TYR A 338 -6.20 0.64 10.82
C TYR A 338 -7.71 0.89 10.99
N ASP A 339 -8.08 2.08 11.45
CA ASP A 339 -9.48 2.50 11.55
C ASP A 339 -9.83 3.43 10.37
N PRO A 340 -10.59 2.95 9.38
CA PRO A 340 -10.96 3.74 8.21
C PRO A 340 -11.95 4.86 8.52
N ASP A 341 -12.63 4.85 9.67
CA ASP A 341 -13.53 5.94 10.10
C ASP A 341 -12.75 7.22 10.40
N ILE A 342 -11.51 7.08 10.85
CA ILE A 342 -10.64 8.20 11.24
C ILE A 342 -9.32 8.24 10.47
N GLY A 343 -9.13 7.37 9.49
CA GLY A 343 -7.98 7.38 8.58
C GLY A 343 -6.62 7.16 9.26
N ARG A 344 -6.56 6.37 10.35
CA ARG A 344 -5.35 6.21 11.16
C ARG A 344 -5.28 4.86 11.86
N PHE A 345 -4.11 4.53 12.38
CA PHE A 345 -3.92 3.32 13.18
C PHE A 345 -4.51 3.47 14.60
N THR A 346 -4.93 2.34 15.18
CA THR A 346 -5.50 2.26 16.53
C THR A 346 -4.44 2.28 17.63
N GLN A 347 -3.17 2.14 17.27
CA GLN A 347 -2.06 2.05 18.21
C GLN A 347 -0.82 2.78 17.67
N PRO A 348 0.07 3.24 18.57
CA PRO A 348 1.31 3.89 18.19
C PRO A 348 2.16 3.00 17.29
N ASP A 349 2.96 3.63 16.45
CA ASP A 349 3.87 2.95 15.55
C ASP A 349 4.89 2.10 16.35
N PRO A 350 5.01 0.77 16.08
CA PRO A 350 5.98 -0.09 16.77
C PRO A 350 7.44 0.34 16.60
N ILE A 351 7.74 1.01 15.47
CA ILE A 351 9.08 1.58 15.23
C ILE A 351 9.21 3.01 15.79
N GLY A 352 8.21 3.50 16.51
CA GLY A 352 8.21 4.79 17.15
C GLY A 352 8.37 5.94 16.16
N LEU A 353 9.21 6.93 16.54
CA LEU A 353 9.45 8.12 15.70
C LEU A 353 10.17 7.81 14.37
N LEU A 354 10.60 6.59 14.14
CA LEU A 354 11.13 6.17 12.84
C LEU A 354 10.04 6.16 11.75
N GLY A 355 8.78 5.89 12.14
CA GLY A 355 7.62 5.96 11.27
C GLY A 355 7.07 7.38 11.03
N GLY A 356 7.54 8.38 11.79
CA GLY A 356 7.07 9.76 11.69
C GLY A 356 6.77 10.40 13.05
N PHE A 357 6.42 11.70 13.05
CA PHE A 357 6.08 12.41 14.29
C PHE A 357 4.69 12.07 14.82
N ASN A 358 3.74 11.77 13.95
CA ASN A 358 2.44 11.29 14.33
C ASN A 358 2.43 9.77 14.30
N LEU A 359 2.56 9.14 15.46
CA LEU A 359 2.69 7.69 15.62
C LEU A 359 1.45 6.90 15.15
N TYR A 360 0.33 7.57 14.89
CA TYR A 360 -0.90 6.92 14.44
C TYR A 360 -1.18 7.13 12.95
N GLN A 361 -0.39 7.94 12.26
CA GLN A 361 -0.64 8.27 10.85
C GLN A 361 -0.43 7.05 9.94
N TYR A 362 -1.36 6.85 8.99
CA TYR A 362 -1.21 5.85 7.93
C TYR A 362 -0.27 6.37 6.83
N ALA A 363 -0.60 7.48 6.19
CA ALA A 363 0.13 8.07 5.07
C ALA A 363 -0.23 9.56 4.90
N PRO A 364 0.51 10.35 4.12
CA PRO A 364 0.13 11.71 3.76
C PRO A 364 -1.17 11.77 2.94
N ASN A 365 -1.40 10.79 2.09
CA ASN A 365 -2.66 10.61 1.37
C ASN A 365 -2.90 9.14 1.05
N GLY A 366 -4.15 8.66 1.20
CA GLY A 366 -4.53 7.27 0.99
C GLY A 366 -4.76 6.90 -0.49
N LEU A 367 -4.65 7.84 -1.45
CA LEU A 367 -4.96 7.58 -2.86
C LEU A 367 -3.79 6.93 -3.61
N THR A 368 -2.57 7.27 -3.23
CA THR A 368 -1.36 6.86 -3.96
C THR A 368 -0.24 6.34 -3.06
N TRP A 369 -0.37 6.50 -1.73
CA TRP A 369 0.58 5.98 -0.76
C TRP A 369 0.07 4.70 -0.13
N ILE A 370 0.99 3.80 0.21
CA ILE A 370 0.71 2.50 0.83
C ILE A 370 1.59 2.28 2.04
N ASP A 371 1.07 1.54 3.02
CA ASP A 371 1.82 1.02 4.16
C ASP A 371 1.44 -0.46 4.37
N PRO A 372 2.07 -1.42 3.63
CA PRO A 372 1.66 -2.81 3.65
C PRO A 372 1.84 -3.54 4.98
N TRP A 373 2.68 -3.00 5.86
CA TRP A 373 3.02 -3.64 7.14
C TRP A 373 2.45 -2.94 8.36
N GLY A 374 1.91 -1.73 8.18
CA GLY A 374 1.50 -0.91 9.30
C GLY A 374 2.68 -0.41 10.15
N TRP A 375 3.83 -0.15 9.53
CA TRP A 375 5.01 0.39 10.20
C TRP A 375 5.36 1.80 9.74
N SER A 376 5.32 2.03 8.43
CA SER A 376 5.63 3.32 7.86
C SER A 376 5.14 3.40 6.43
N TYR A 377 4.39 4.45 6.12
CA TYR A 377 4.02 4.79 4.74
C TYR A 377 5.21 5.19 3.89
N SER A 378 6.25 5.66 4.49
CA SER A 378 7.49 5.94 3.81
C SER A 378 8.34 4.68 3.83
N THR A 379 7.93 3.65 3.12
CA THR A 379 8.94 2.77 2.57
C THR A 379 9.90 3.68 1.84
N TRP A 380 11.15 3.57 2.19
CA TRP A 380 12.22 4.23 1.49
C TRP A 380 12.07 3.90 0.00
N GLN A 381 11.28 4.72 -0.71
CA GLN A 381 11.07 4.49 -2.13
C GLN A 381 12.30 4.98 -2.84
N ILE A 382 13.20 4.04 -3.09
CA ILE A 382 14.27 4.26 -4.04
C ILE A 382 13.59 4.21 -5.40
N HIS A 383 13.23 5.38 -5.92
CA HIS A 383 12.56 5.47 -7.21
C HIS A 383 13.43 4.85 -8.32
N SER A 384 12.78 4.22 -9.30
CA SER A 384 13.38 4.02 -10.61
C SER A 384 13.35 5.38 -11.29
N PRO A 385 14.42 6.17 -11.25
CA PRO A 385 14.38 7.51 -11.80
C PRO A 385 14.31 7.40 -13.30
N GLY A 386 13.39 8.15 -13.92
CA GLY A 386 13.42 8.39 -15.34
C GLY A 386 14.79 8.96 -15.75
N TYR A 387 15.19 8.80 -17.03
CA TYR A 387 16.49 9.24 -17.53
C TYR A 387 16.84 10.68 -17.15
N ASN A 388 15.92 11.60 -17.35
CA ASN A 388 16.14 13.03 -17.04
C ASN A 388 16.38 13.29 -15.56
N ASP A 389 15.65 12.61 -14.69
CA ASP A 389 15.74 12.79 -13.26
C ASP A 389 17.06 12.22 -12.71
N ILE A 390 17.46 11.03 -13.16
CA ILE A 390 18.74 10.42 -12.76
C ILE A 390 19.95 11.20 -13.28
N VAL A 391 19.87 11.79 -14.48
CA VAL A 391 20.95 12.60 -15.02
C VAL A 391 21.10 13.91 -14.24
N GLN A 392 20.00 14.55 -13.86
CA GLN A 392 20.02 15.81 -13.12
C GLN A 392 20.30 15.61 -11.62
N LYS A 393 19.58 14.73 -10.95
CA LYS A 393 19.62 14.56 -9.49
C LYS A 393 20.50 13.41 -9.00
N GLY A 394 20.76 12.39 -9.82
CA GLY A 394 21.45 11.17 -9.45
C GLY A 394 20.51 10.16 -8.78
N LEU A 395 21.07 9.15 -8.12
CA LEU A 395 20.29 8.20 -7.33
C LEU A 395 19.76 8.91 -6.08
N HIS A 396 18.46 8.95 -5.94
CA HIS A 396 17.78 9.59 -4.82
C HIS A 396 16.58 8.75 -4.37
N PHE A 397 16.10 9.03 -3.18
CA PHE A 397 14.95 8.39 -2.58
C PHE A 397 14.31 9.28 -1.52
N TYR A 398 13.07 9.01 -1.19
CA TYR A 398 12.39 9.69 -0.09
C TYR A 398 12.62 8.95 1.22
N ALA A 399 13.17 9.66 2.19
CA ALA A 399 13.29 9.23 3.58
C ALA A 399 11.96 9.47 4.32
N PRO A 400 11.74 8.81 5.47
CA PRO A 400 10.61 9.09 6.34
C PRO A 400 10.40 10.58 6.59
N GLY A 401 9.13 11.03 6.50
CA GLY A 401 8.78 12.44 6.58
C GLY A 401 8.90 13.22 5.26
N GLY A 402 9.04 12.53 4.11
CA GLY A 402 9.05 13.14 2.79
C GLY A 402 10.33 13.92 2.45
N VAL A 403 11.43 13.62 3.14
CA VAL A 403 12.74 14.24 2.85
C VAL A 403 13.40 13.51 1.69
N GLU A 404 13.66 14.23 0.60
CA GLU A 404 14.37 13.69 -0.56
C GLU A 404 15.87 13.65 -0.29
N LEU A 405 16.47 12.46 -0.27
CA LEU A 405 17.90 12.25 -0.06
C LEU A 405 18.56 11.71 -1.33
N SER A 406 19.75 12.24 -1.66
CA SER A 406 20.61 11.69 -2.70
C SER A 406 21.62 10.71 -2.11
N VAL A 407 21.87 9.62 -2.83
CA VAL A 407 22.96 8.68 -2.54
C VAL A 407 24.19 9.10 -3.34
N ARG A 408 25.32 9.21 -2.69
CA ARG A 408 26.60 9.60 -3.32
C ARG A 408 27.71 8.61 -2.92
N PRO A 409 28.68 8.34 -3.82
CA PRO A 409 29.86 7.58 -3.42
C PRO A 409 30.73 8.43 -2.46
N ASP A 410 31.25 7.77 -1.44
CA ASP A 410 32.23 8.38 -0.53
C ASP A 410 33.64 8.23 -1.09
N HIS A 411 34.50 9.19 -0.84
CA HIS A 411 35.93 9.16 -1.20
C HIS A 411 36.71 8.02 -0.52
N LYS A 412 36.17 7.45 0.55
CA LYS A 412 36.74 6.32 1.28
C LYS A 412 36.25 4.95 0.79
N GLY A 413 35.49 4.91 -0.30
CA GLY A 413 34.93 3.68 -0.88
C GLY A 413 33.63 3.20 -0.21
N GLY A 414 32.96 4.08 0.54
CA GLY A 414 31.60 3.92 1.06
C GLY A 414 30.57 4.70 0.28
N ILE A 415 29.38 4.84 0.87
CA ILE A 415 28.35 5.75 0.37
C ILE A 415 27.98 6.79 1.42
N THR A 416 27.50 7.95 0.98
CA THR A 416 26.95 9.00 1.83
C THR A 416 25.56 9.36 1.38
N PHE A 417 24.76 9.88 2.31
CA PHE A 417 23.44 10.41 2.06
C PHE A 417 23.47 11.92 2.23
N THR A 418 22.94 12.65 1.25
CA THR A 418 22.89 14.10 1.25
C THR A 418 21.51 14.58 0.87
N ASN A 419 21.14 15.81 1.24
CA ASN A 419 19.87 16.38 0.80
C ASN A 419 19.85 16.54 -0.73
N ALA A 420 18.79 16.07 -1.38
CA ALA A 420 18.60 16.23 -2.82
C ALA A 420 18.16 17.68 -3.20
N ILE A 421 17.49 18.39 -2.26
CA ILE A 421 16.97 19.74 -2.46
C ILE A 421 17.96 20.77 -1.86
N PRO A 422 18.65 21.60 -2.68
CA PRO A 422 19.73 22.48 -2.19
C PRO A 422 19.32 23.48 -1.10
N ASN A 423 18.07 23.98 -1.13
CA ASN A 423 17.60 25.06 -0.24
C ASN A 423 17.20 24.59 1.16
N GLU A 424 17.16 23.29 1.42
CA GLU A 424 16.81 22.72 2.73
C GLU A 424 18.02 22.21 3.53
N ARG A 425 19.23 22.51 3.08
CA ARG A 425 20.47 22.08 3.75
C ARG A 425 20.52 22.63 5.18
N GLY A 426 20.79 21.72 6.13
CA GLY A 426 20.98 22.08 7.54
C GLY A 426 19.69 22.13 8.37
N SER A 427 18.52 21.84 7.83
CA SER A 427 17.31 21.69 8.64
C SER A 427 17.44 20.45 9.55
N VAL A 428 16.88 20.51 10.76
CA VAL A 428 16.86 19.40 11.72
C VAL A 428 16.22 18.16 11.10
N LYS A 429 15.18 18.34 10.29
CA LYS A 429 14.48 17.27 9.58
C LYS A 429 15.38 16.54 8.61
N VAL A 430 16.15 17.27 7.81
CA VAL A 430 17.11 16.70 6.82
C VAL A 430 18.27 15.98 7.55
N THR A 431 18.82 16.58 8.59
CA THR A 431 19.90 15.98 9.35
C THR A 431 19.46 14.64 9.96
N LYS A 432 18.25 14.59 10.54
CA LYS A 432 17.68 13.36 11.10
C LYS A 432 17.44 12.30 10.01
N ALA A 433 16.91 12.68 8.85
CA ALA A 433 16.70 11.76 7.74
C ALA A 433 18.01 11.15 7.24
N ILE A 434 19.11 11.93 7.18
CA ILE A 434 20.44 11.45 6.82
C ILE A 434 20.98 10.46 7.85
N MET A 435 20.81 10.73 9.15
CA MET A 435 21.21 9.80 10.22
C MET A 435 20.47 8.46 10.11
N LEU A 436 19.17 8.51 9.93
CA LEU A 436 18.35 7.31 9.76
C LEU A 436 18.71 6.52 8.49
N ALA A 437 19.04 7.21 7.38
CA ALA A 437 19.50 6.55 6.16
C ALA A 437 20.83 5.80 6.37
N LYS A 438 21.74 6.39 7.13
CA LYS A 438 23.02 5.74 7.48
C LYS A 438 22.80 4.52 8.35
N GLU A 439 22.04 4.66 9.43
CA GLU A 439 21.73 3.56 10.34
C GLU A 439 21.06 2.40 9.60
N ARG A 440 20.09 2.71 8.73
CA ARG A 440 19.42 1.70 7.90
C ARG A 440 20.39 1.04 6.91
N PHE A 441 21.25 1.80 6.28
CA PHE A 441 22.27 1.24 5.39
C PHE A 441 23.20 0.25 6.13
N GLU A 442 23.54 0.54 7.37
CA GLU A 442 24.38 -0.32 8.18
C GLU A 442 23.66 -1.61 8.61
N ASN A 443 22.37 -1.55 8.91
CA ASN A 443 21.62 -2.63 9.56
C ASN A 443 20.65 -3.40 8.65
N ASP A 444 20.28 -2.86 7.49
CA ASP A 444 19.26 -3.45 6.59
C ASP A 444 19.88 -3.89 5.25
N MET A 445 20.10 -5.20 5.10
CA MET A 445 20.63 -5.79 3.87
C MET A 445 19.71 -5.55 2.66
N LYS A 446 18.39 -5.57 2.86
CA LYS A 446 17.42 -5.31 1.78
C LYS A 446 17.58 -3.89 1.27
N PHE A 447 17.66 -2.90 2.15
CA PHE A 447 17.87 -1.50 1.77
C PHE A 447 19.17 -1.31 0.98
N ARG A 448 20.27 -1.98 1.39
CA ARG A 448 21.52 -1.97 0.62
C ARG A 448 21.36 -2.57 -0.77
N ASN A 449 20.67 -3.70 -0.88
CA ASN A 449 20.43 -4.36 -2.16
C ASN A 449 19.51 -3.54 -3.06
N ASP A 450 18.52 -2.85 -2.51
CA ASP A 450 17.66 -1.94 -3.26
C ASP A 450 18.47 -0.76 -3.85
N ILE A 451 19.38 -0.16 -3.06
CA ILE A 451 20.32 0.86 -3.55
C ILE A 451 21.19 0.30 -4.69
N LEU A 452 21.74 -0.91 -4.52
CA LEU A 452 22.57 -1.56 -5.53
C LEU A 452 21.79 -1.82 -6.83
N ASN A 453 20.60 -2.36 -6.73
CA ASN A 453 19.73 -2.66 -7.87
C ASN A 453 19.36 -1.38 -8.63
N LYS A 454 18.94 -0.34 -7.92
CA LYS A 454 18.58 0.96 -8.53
C LYS A 454 19.80 1.68 -9.13
N ALA A 455 20.97 1.58 -8.53
CA ALA A 455 22.20 2.08 -9.14
C ALA A 455 22.50 1.37 -10.46
N ASN A 456 22.38 0.05 -10.52
CA ASN A 456 22.58 -0.75 -11.72
C ASN A 456 21.53 -0.46 -12.81
N GLU A 457 20.26 -0.31 -12.44
CA GLU A 457 19.18 0.12 -13.35
C GLU A 457 19.48 1.51 -13.93
N GLY A 458 19.88 2.45 -13.09
CA GLY A 458 20.26 3.79 -13.50
C GLY A 458 21.41 3.82 -14.46
N VAL A 459 22.44 2.99 -14.27
CA VAL A 459 23.55 2.85 -15.23
C VAL A 459 23.04 2.41 -16.61
N ARG A 460 22.17 1.41 -16.65
CA ARG A 460 21.59 0.90 -17.91
C ARG A 460 20.77 1.98 -18.60
N SER A 461 19.89 2.64 -17.87
CA SER A 461 19.05 3.73 -18.39
C SER A 461 19.88 4.87 -18.97
N VAL A 462 20.87 5.36 -18.21
CA VAL A 462 21.73 6.46 -18.66
C VAL A 462 22.55 6.10 -19.89
N LEU A 463 23.11 4.88 -19.96
CA LEU A 463 23.91 4.44 -21.11
C LEU A 463 23.05 4.22 -22.36
N ALA A 464 21.83 3.73 -22.22
CA ALA A 464 20.91 3.55 -23.35
C ALA A 464 20.60 4.90 -24.04
N HIS A 465 20.34 5.95 -23.26
CA HIS A 465 19.98 7.26 -23.78
C HIS A 465 21.20 8.13 -24.14
N ALA A 466 22.33 7.95 -23.46
CA ALA A 466 23.56 8.73 -23.77
C ALA A 466 24.08 8.53 -25.20
N LYS A 467 23.67 7.44 -25.87
CA LYS A 467 24.02 7.20 -27.28
C LYS A 467 23.36 8.17 -28.25
N THR A 468 22.17 8.68 -27.87
CA THR A 468 21.38 9.62 -28.69
C THR A 468 21.62 11.09 -28.34
N GLU A 469 22.31 11.34 -27.22
CA GLU A 469 22.57 12.69 -26.71
C GLU A 469 23.86 13.30 -27.27
N THR A 470 23.93 14.62 -27.34
CA THR A 470 25.08 15.37 -27.82
C THR A 470 25.53 16.43 -26.81
N GLY A 471 26.77 16.89 -26.93
CA GLY A 471 27.30 18.04 -26.17
C GLY A 471 27.27 17.86 -24.65
N THR A 472 26.78 18.88 -23.96
CA THR A 472 26.77 18.95 -22.48
C THR A 472 25.95 17.83 -21.82
N LEU A 473 24.82 17.48 -22.42
CA LEU A 473 23.95 16.40 -21.88
C LEU A 473 24.64 15.02 -21.91
N ARG A 474 25.39 14.74 -22.97
CA ARG A 474 26.20 13.52 -23.08
C ARG A 474 27.29 13.47 -22.01
N ASN A 475 27.94 14.59 -21.72
CA ASN A 475 28.96 14.66 -20.67
C ASN A 475 28.37 14.47 -19.27
N LEU A 476 27.21 15.06 -18.97
CA LEU A 476 26.47 14.87 -17.75
C LEU A 476 26.06 13.40 -17.57
N ALA A 477 25.48 12.78 -18.60
CA ALA A 477 25.08 11.39 -18.58
C ALA A 477 26.28 10.44 -18.33
N ASN A 478 27.42 10.68 -18.98
CA ASN A 478 28.64 9.91 -18.75
C ASN A 478 29.19 10.06 -17.32
N GLY A 479 29.15 11.28 -16.77
CA GLY A 479 29.53 11.56 -15.39
C GLY A 479 28.60 10.82 -14.40
N ARG A 480 27.32 10.88 -14.62
CA ARG A 480 26.32 10.22 -13.80
C ARG A 480 26.42 8.68 -13.85
N SER A 481 26.67 8.13 -15.03
CA SER A 481 26.90 6.68 -15.18
C SER A 481 28.11 6.20 -14.37
N ARG A 482 29.19 6.99 -14.29
CA ARG A 482 30.35 6.66 -13.44
C ARG A 482 30.00 6.70 -11.95
N GLU A 483 29.33 7.74 -11.51
CA GLU A 483 28.87 7.89 -10.12
C GLU A 483 27.99 6.70 -9.67
N LEU A 484 27.02 6.30 -10.48
CA LEU A 484 26.13 5.16 -10.19
C LEU A 484 26.89 3.83 -10.10
N ARG A 485 27.89 3.61 -10.97
CA ARG A 485 28.75 2.43 -10.87
C ARG A 485 29.59 2.43 -9.58
N ASP A 486 30.05 3.60 -9.15
CA ASP A 486 30.81 3.74 -7.91
C ASP A 486 29.92 3.46 -6.69
N ILE A 487 28.67 3.94 -6.67
CA ILE A 487 27.69 3.58 -5.65
C ILE A 487 27.52 2.05 -5.61
N GLY A 488 27.23 1.41 -6.73
CA GLY A 488 27.04 -0.03 -6.82
C GLY A 488 28.24 -0.82 -6.30
N ARG A 489 29.46 -0.46 -6.73
CA ARG A 489 30.70 -1.10 -6.25
C ARG A 489 30.91 -0.94 -4.75
N ASN A 490 30.61 0.25 -4.22
CA ASN A 490 30.81 0.54 -2.80
C ASN A 490 29.80 -0.24 -1.92
N VAL A 491 28.54 -0.38 -2.35
CA VAL A 491 27.55 -1.24 -1.66
C VAL A 491 27.99 -2.70 -1.67
N GLN A 492 28.45 -3.22 -2.82
CA GLN A 492 28.95 -4.59 -2.93
C GLN A 492 30.17 -4.84 -1.99
N ARG A 493 31.11 -3.89 -1.96
CA ARG A 493 32.26 -3.97 -1.03
C ARG A 493 31.83 -3.95 0.43
N TYR A 494 30.84 -3.12 0.77
CA TYR A 494 30.30 -3.06 2.13
C TYR A 494 29.66 -4.39 2.51
N ASN A 495 28.79 -4.95 1.65
CA ASN A 495 28.17 -6.26 1.89
C ASN A 495 29.21 -7.36 2.06
N ALA A 496 30.24 -7.42 1.21
CA ALA A 496 31.32 -8.40 1.33
C ALA A 496 32.13 -8.25 2.64
N LYS A 497 32.30 -7.02 3.14
CA LYS A 497 33.03 -6.75 4.39
C LYS A 497 32.28 -7.21 5.64
N ILE A 498 30.94 -7.16 5.63
CA ILE A 498 30.12 -7.58 6.77
C ILE A 498 29.64 -9.04 6.68
N GLY A 499 30.10 -9.79 5.66
CA GLY A 499 29.79 -11.21 5.53
C GLY A 499 28.39 -11.53 4.97
N CYS A 500 27.82 -10.62 4.20
CA CYS A 500 26.53 -10.78 3.53
C CYS A 500 26.67 -11.12 2.06
#